data_cc14075a787cfdbd87efd5e3ca1a9596
#
_entry.id   cc14075a787cfdbd87efd5e3ca1a9596
#
_cell.length_a   1.000
_cell.length_b   1.000
_cell.length_c   1.000
_cell.angle_alpha   90.00
_cell.angle_beta   90.00
_cell.angle_gamma   90.00
#
_symmetry.space_group_name_H-M   'P 1'
#
loop_
_entity.id
_entity.type
_entity.pdbx_description
1 polymer ?
#
loop_
_entity_poly.entity_id
_entity_poly.type
_entity_poly.pdbx_seq_one_letter_code
_entity_poly.pdbx_strand_id
1 'polypeptide(L)'
;MNTPNNARSAQSKVKIKKAFTALLEAHSVSDITVGDICKEAGVNRTTFYSHYSCIADLYKAIEEDMYVYIKDMLLPTDHISDERVAFSMIVTALEAIKAHRHLHRNHLERILEFDYLDELTESIRARYMPLILQGQNLSPEQEEHFFIFCKSGITGIIRDWVLKDCTADVQSIAHSILFIMHQIRFKPIYS
;
A
#
# COMPACT_ATOMS: atom_id res chain seq x y z
N MET A 1 -11.05 -28.73 7.79
CA MET A 1 -11.76 -29.49 6.72
C MET A 1 -12.23 -28.50 5.65
N ASN A 2 -11.67 -28.59 4.44
CA ASN A 2 -12.02 -27.70 3.32
C ASN A 2 -13.25 -28.32 2.61
N THR A 3 -14.45 -27.86 2.94
CA THR A 3 -15.67 -28.36 2.30
C THR A 3 -15.80 -27.76 0.88
N PRO A 4 -16.40 -28.49 -0.11
CA PRO A 4 -16.59 -27.98 -1.48
C PRO A 4 -17.30 -26.62 -1.54
N ASN A 5 -18.10 -26.28 -0.55
CA ASN A 5 -18.79 -24.99 -0.43
C ASN A 5 -17.80 -23.86 -0.08
N ASN A 6 -16.79 -24.14 0.74
CA ASN A 6 -15.76 -23.18 1.12
C ASN A 6 -14.85 -22.82 -0.07
N ALA A 7 -14.52 -23.80 -0.90
CA ALA A 7 -13.70 -23.58 -2.11
C ALA A 7 -14.45 -22.74 -3.16
N ARG A 8 -15.76 -22.99 -3.37
CA ARG A 8 -16.60 -22.18 -4.28
C ARG A 8 -16.77 -20.75 -3.77
N SER A 9 -16.96 -20.59 -2.46
CA SER A 9 -17.06 -19.29 -1.81
C SER A 9 -15.77 -18.48 -1.98
N ALA A 10 -14.60 -19.08 -1.70
CA ALA A 10 -13.30 -18.44 -1.90
C ALA A 10 -13.07 -18.04 -3.38
N GLN A 11 -13.44 -18.92 -4.32
CA GLN A 11 -13.31 -18.66 -5.75
C GLN A 11 -14.21 -17.49 -6.21
N SER A 12 -15.42 -17.38 -5.68
CA SER A 12 -16.32 -16.25 -6.00
C SER A 12 -15.76 -14.93 -5.47
N LYS A 13 -15.19 -14.89 -4.25
CA LYS A 13 -14.52 -13.69 -3.72
C LYS A 13 -13.41 -13.23 -4.65
N VAL A 14 -12.54 -14.13 -5.09
CA VAL A 14 -11.43 -13.80 -6.01
C VAL A 14 -11.97 -13.24 -7.34
N LYS A 15 -13.02 -13.87 -7.91
CA LYS A 15 -13.63 -13.39 -9.16
C LYS A 15 -14.22 -12.00 -9.01
N ILE A 16 -14.94 -11.73 -7.92
CA ILE A 16 -15.56 -10.43 -7.64
C ILE A 16 -14.48 -9.34 -7.48
N LYS A 17 -13.42 -9.61 -6.71
CA LYS A 17 -12.30 -8.67 -6.53
C LYS A 17 -11.62 -8.35 -7.87
N LYS A 18 -11.30 -9.36 -8.67
CA LYS A 18 -10.69 -9.18 -10.01
C LYS A 18 -11.58 -8.38 -10.96
N ALA A 19 -12.87 -8.69 -10.99
CA ALA A 19 -13.83 -7.99 -11.84
C ALA A 19 -13.92 -6.51 -11.47
N PHE A 20 -14.00 -6.20 -10.19
CA PHE A 20 -14.03 -4.82 -9.72
C PHE A 20 -12.75 -4.06 -10.06
N THR A 21 -11.58 -4.66 -9.84
CA THR A 21 -10.29 -4.05 -10.20
C THR A 21 -10.20 -3.79 -11.70
N ALA A 22 -10.65 -4.72 -12.54
CA ALA A 22 -10.67 -4.55 -14.00
C ALA A 22 -11.62 -3.40 -14.43
N LEU A 23 -12.79 -3.28 -13.81
CA LEU A 23 -13.72 -2.18 -14.10
C LEU A 23 -13.15 -0.81 -13.73
N LEU A 24 -12.34 -0.73 -12.66
CA LEU A 24 -11.68 0.50 -12.23
C LEU A 24 -10.63 1.02 -13.22
N GLU A 25 -10.15 0.20 -14.15
CA GLU A 25 -9.24 0.65 -15.21
C GLU A 25 -9.93 1.61 -16.19
N ALA A 26 -11.24 1.43 -16.42
CA ALA A 26 -12.01 2.18 -17.40
C ALA A 26 -13.06 3.11 -16.81
N HIS A 27 -13.45 2.91 -15.56
CA HIS A 27 -14.57 3.60 -14.91
C HIS A 27 -14.17 4.19 -13.55
N SER A 28 -14.83 5.27 -13.17
CA SER A 28 -14.75 5.78 -11.80
C SER A 28 -15.53 4.87 -10.84
N VAL A 29 -15.14 4.81 -9.57
CA VAL A 29 -15.84 4.01 -8.53
C VAL A 29 -17.33 4.38 -8.46
N SER A 30 -17.66 5.67 -8.62
CA SER A 30 -19.05 6.17 -8.60
C SER A 30 -19.92 5.63 -9.71
N ASP A 31 -19.33 5.24 -10.83
CA ASP A 31 -20.03 4.79 -12.03
C ASP A 31 -20.22 3.27 -12.09
N ILE A 32 -19.48 2.53 -11.24
CA ILE A 32 -19.54 1.09 -11.16
C ILE A 32 -20.70 0.64 -10.29
N THR A 33 -21.56 -0.24 -10.82
CA THR A 33 -22.66 -0.86 -10.09
C THR A 33 -22.37 -2.30 -9.68
N VAL A 34 -23.09 -2.82 -8.67
CA VAL A 34 -23.03 -4.25 -8.31
C VAL A 34 -23.43 -5.14 -9.51
N GLY A 35 -24.30 -4.63 -10.40
CA GLY A 35 -24.67 -5.34 -11.62
C GLY A 35 -23.50 -5.52 -12.57
N ASP A 36 -22.69 -4.48 -12.76
CA ASP A 36 -21.50 -4.52 -13.64
C ASP A 36 -20.46 -5.50 -13.09
N ILE A 37 -20.21 -5.42 -11.77
CA ILE A 37 -19.28 -6.33 -11.10
C ILE A 37 -19.74 -7.79 -11.23
N CYS A 38 -21.03 -8.06 -11.01
CA CYS A 38 -21.58 -9.40 -11.13
C CYS A 38 -21.48 -9.95 -12.55
N LYS A 39 -21.75 -9.11 -13.56
CA LYS A 39 -21.64 -9.45 -14.98
C LYS A 39 -20.20 -9.80 -15.34
N GLU A 40 -19.28 -8.95 -14.97
CA GLU A 40 -17.83 -9.15 -15.23
C GLU A 40 -17.27 -10.36 -14.49
N ALA A 41 -17.65 -10.57 -13.22
CA ALA A 41 -17.22 -11.70 -12.42
C ALA A 41 -17.87 -13.03 -12.81
N GLY A 42 -18.94 -13.02 -13.63
CA GLY A 42 -19.74 -14.22 -13.94
C GLY A 42 -20.45 -14.81 -12.72
N VAL A 43 -20.94 -13.94 -11.81
CA VAL A 43 -21.69 -14.35 -10.60
C VAL A 43 -23.05 -13.64 -10.56
N ASN A 44 -23.99 -14.19 -9.78
CA ASN A 44 -25.26 -13.50 -9.53
C ASN A 44 -25.18 -12.55 -8.35
N ARG A 45 -26.17 -11.63 -8.23
CA ARG A 45 -26.24 -10.64 -7.14
C ARG A 45 -26.30 -11.29 -5.75
N THR A 46 -26.98 -12.43 -5.61
CA THR A 46 -27.04 -13.16 -4.34
C THR A 46 -25.65 -13.61 -3.90
N THR A 47 -24.84 -14.09 -4.83
CA THR A 47 -23.44 -14.45 -4.56
C THR A 47 -22.62 -13.23 -4.16
N PHE A 48 -22.80 -12.07 -4.81
CA PHE A 48 -22.15 -10.84 -4.39
C PHE A 48 -22.51 -10.47 -2.94
N TYR A 49 -23.83 -10.39 -2.66
CA TYR A 49 -24.32 -10.00 -1.34
C TYR A 49 -24.06 -11.02 -0.23
N SER A 50 -23.71 -12.28 -0.57
CA SER A 50 -23.22 -13.24 0.42
C SER A 50 -21.79 -12.96 0.89
N HIS A 51 -21.05 -12.11 0.17
CA HIS A 51 -19.66 -11.74 0.48
C HIS A 51 -19.48 -10.29 0.92
N TYR A 52 -20.23 -9.37 0.33
CA TYR A 52 -20.09 -7.92 0.53
C TYR A 52 -21.47 -7.27 0.60
N SER A 53 -21.69 -6.41 1.58
CA SER A 53 -22.98 -5.70 1.73
C SER A 53 -23.14 -4.60 0.68
N CYS A 54 -22.03 -4.02 0.21
CA CYS A 54 -22.00 -2.97 -0.80
C CYS A 54 -20.62 -2.93 -1.49
N ILE A 55 -20.48 -2.03 -2.48
CA ILE A 55 -19.22 -1.82 -3.20
C ILE A 55 -18.12 -1.28 -2.26
N ALA A 56 -18.48 -0.47 -1.26
CA ALA A 56 -17.53 0.05 -0.30
C ALA A 56 -16.89 -1.07 0.55
N ASP A 57 -17.67 -2.09 0.94
CA ASP A 57 -17.13 -3.26 1.66
C ASP A 57 -16.19 -4.09 0.78
N LEU A 58 -16.53 -4.27 -0.51
CA LEU A 58 -15.65 -4.92 -1.48
C LEU A 58 -14.34 -4.15 -1.63
N TYR A 59 -14.42 -2.84 -1.75
CA TYR A 59 -13.29 -1.95 -1.87
C TYR A 59 -12.36 -2.09 -0.64
N LYS A 60 -12.92 -1.96 0.56
CA LYS A 60 -12.20 -2.13 1.82
C LYS A 60 -11.50 -3.50 1.91
N ALA A 61 -12.17 -4.58 1.50
CA ALA A 61 -11.59 -5.91 1.50
C ALA A 61 -10.42 -6.07 0.50
N ILE A 62 -10.37 -5.29 -0.58
CA ILE A 62 -9.24 -5.27 -1.51
C ILE A 62 -8.07 -4.48 -0.89
N GLU A 63 -8.35 -3.36 -0.23
CA GLU A 63 -7.35 -2.58 0.48
C GLU A 63 -6.70 -3.38 1.62
N GLU A 64 -7.50 -4.13 2.39
CA GLU A 64 -7.02 -5.04 3.44
C GLU A 64 -6.09 -6.13 2.87
N ASP A 65 -6.44 -6.76 1.74
CA ASP A 65 -5.56 -7.75 1.08
C ASP A 65 -4.22 -7.12 0.67
N MET A 66 -4.26 -5.93 0.12
CA MET A 66 -3.06 -5.21 -0.30
C MET A 66 -2.19 -4.82 0.90
N TYR A 67 -2.82 -4.38 1.99
CA TYR A 67 -2.12 -4.11 3.24
C TYR A 67 -1.38 -5.34 3.77
N VAL A 68 -2.07 -6.49 3.86
CA VAL A 68 -1.46 -7.76 4.31
C VAL A 68 -0.30 -8.13 3.40
N TYR A 69 -0.47 -8.01 2.09
CA TYR A 69 0.58 -8.30 1.11
C TYR A 69 1.82 -7.41 1.31
N ILE A 70 1.63 -6.10 1.48
CA ILE A 70 2.73 -5.16 1.72
C ILE A 70 3.38 -5.43 3.08
N LYS A 71 2.60 -5.69 4.12
CA LYS A 71 3.09 -6.01 5.46
C LYS A 71 3.96 -7.27 5.45
N ASP A 72 3.46 -8.36 4.85
CA ASP A 72 4.19 -9.63 4.76
C ASP A 72 5.49 -9.50 3.96
N MET A 73 5.52 -8.58 3.00
CA MET A 73 6.70 -8.31 2.18
C MET A 73 7.73 -7.44 2.89
N LEU A 74 7.29 -6.44 3.65
CA LEU A 74 8.18 -5.48 4.31
C LEU A 74 8.72 -5.99 5.65
N LEU A 75 8.02 -6.89 6.35
CA LEU A 75 8.38 -7.29 7.70
C LEU A 75 9.40 -8.46 7.85
N PRO A 76 9.62 -9.37 6.88
CA PRO A 76 10.46 -10.56 7.10
C PRO A 76 11.98 -10.34 7.00
N THR A 77 12.47 -9.18 6.61
CA THR A 77 13.90 -9.00 6.31
C THR A 77 14.69 -8.49 7.52
N ASP A 78 15.51 -9.37 8.08
CA ASP A 78 16.44 -9.04 9.18
C ASP A 78 17.69 -8.25 8.73
N HIS A 79 17.82 -7.95 7.41
CA HIS A 79 19.04 -7.40 6.80
C HIS A 79 18.85 -6.05 6.10
N ILE A 80 18.00 -5.17 6.62
CA ILE A 80 17.80 -3.81 6.04
C ILE A 80 19.00 -2.87 6.14
N SER A 81 20.03 -3.25 6.88
CA SER A 81 21.31 -2.53 6.85
C SER A 81 22.01 -2.62 5.47
N ASP A 82 21.60 -3.57 4.61
CA ASP A 82 22.05 -3.63 3.20
C ASP A 82 21.14 -2.73 2.35
N GLU A 83 21.70 -1.68 1.78
CA GLU A 83 21.02 -0.72 0.90
C GLU A 83 20.32 -1.40 -0.28
N ARG A 84 20.88 -2.52 -0.79
CA ARG A 84 20.26 -3.30 -1.86
C ARG A 84 18.98 -3.97 -1.42
N VAL A 85 18.92 -4.42 -0.18
CA VAL A 85 17.70 -5.02 0.40
C VAL A 85 16.64 -3.93 0.58
N ALA A 86 17.01 -2.78 1.14
CA ALA A 86 16.11 -1.63 1.28
C ALA A 86 15.56 -1.17 -0.09
N PHE A 87 16.43 -1.08 -1.11
CA PHE A 87 16.03 -0.74 -2.47
C PHE A 87 15.03 -1.74 -3.04
N SER A 88 15.34 -3.03 -2.95
CA SER A 88 14.46 -4.10 -3.44
C SER A 88 13.08 -4.07 -2.78
N MET A 89 13.01 -3.78 -1.49
CA MET A 89 11.74 -3.67 -0.76
C MET A 89 10.93 -2.47 -1.23
N ILE A 90 11.56 -1.31 -1.41
CA ILE A 90 10.88 -0.11 -1.93
C ILE A 90 10.36 -0.38 -3.34
N VAL A 91 11.18 -0.97 -4.22
CA VAL A 91 10.77 -1.34 -5.59
C VAL A 91 9.55 -2.24 -5.55
N THR A 92 9.56 -3.29 -4.72
CA THR A 92 8.45 -4.25 -4.66
C THR A 92 7.17 -3.61 -4.12
N ALA A 93 7.27 -2.71 -3.12
CA ALA A 93 6.13 -1.95 -2.62
C ALA A 93 5.57 -0.99 -3.70
N LEU A 94 6.43 -0.31 -4.45
CA LEU A 94 6.03 0.58 -5.54
C LEU A 94 5.40 -0.19 -6.71
N GLU A 95 5.90 -1.39 -7.05
CA GLU A 95 5.27 -2.26 -8.06
C GLU A 95 3.85 -2.70 -7.63
N ALA A 96 3.66 -3.03 -6.36
CA ALA A 96 2.33 -3.34 -5.84
C ALA A 96 1.38 -2.13 -5.93
N ILE A 97 1.85 -0.94 -5.59
CA ILE A 97 1.08 0.31 -5.73
C ILE A 97 0.74 0.58 -7.20
N LYS A 98 1.70 0.41 -8.11
CA LYS A 98 1.50 0.58 -9.56
C LYS A 98 0.48 -0.40 -10.12
N ALA A 99 0.53 -1.67 -9.71
CA ALA A 99 -0.43 -2.68 -10.12
C ALA A 99 -1.87 -2.33 -9.72
N HIS A 100 -2.04 -1.57 -8.63
CA HIS A 100 -3.33 -1.15 -8.10
C HIS A 100 -3.58 0.37 -8.21
N ARG A 101 -2.88 1.07 -9.12
CA ARG A 101 -2.91 2.54 -9.25
C ARG A 101 -4.33 3.12 -9.41
N HIS A 102 -5.23 2.40 -10.08
CA HIS A 102 -6.61 2.85 -10.27
C HIS A 102 -7.42 2.86 -8.97
N LEU A 103 -7.15 1.93 -8.06
CA LEU A 103 -7.69 1.97 -6.71
C LEU A 103 -7.20 3.22 -5.97
N HIS A 104 -5.90 3.48 -6.02
CA HIS A 104 -5.28 4.61 -5.32
C HIS A 104 -5.73 5.96 -5.87
N ARG A 105 -5.86 6.10 -7.19
CA ARG A 105 -6.25 7.36 -7.84
C ARG A 105 -7.64 7.85 -7.42
N ASN A 106 -8.59 6.94 -7.27
CA ASN A 106 -9.97 7.27 -6.90
C ASN A 106 -10.12 7.60 -5.40
N HIS A 107 -9.11 7.30 -4.58
CA HIS A 107 -9.15 7.44 -3.13
C HIS A 107 -7.99 8.22 -2.53
N LEU A 108 -7.19 8.91 -3.33
CA LEU A 108 -5.99 9.64 -2.85
C LEU A 108 -6.28 10.65 -1.73
N GLU A 109 -7.52 11.15 -1.63
CA GLU A 109 -7.94 11.99 -0.52
C GLU A 109 -8.23 11.19 0.76
N ARG A 110 -8.55 9.89 0.64
CA ARG A 110 -8.89 9.00 1.76
C ARG A 110 -7.75 8.07 2.19
N ILE A 111 -6.75 7.82 1.33
CA ILE A 111 -5.58 6.95 1.66
C ILE A 111 -4.79 7.48 2.87
N LEU A 112 -4.91 8.78 3.18
CA LEU A 112 -4.28 9.39 4.34
C LEU A 112 -5.09 9.25 5.65
N GLU A 113 -6.31 8.70 5.59
CA GLU A 113 -7.24 8.60 6.73
C GLU A 113 -7.47 7.16 7.23
N PHE A 114 -6.68 6.16 6.76
CA PHE A 114 -6.95 4.78 7.12
C PHE A 114 -6.12 4.29 8.31
N ASP A 115 -6.81 3.81 9.35
CA ASP A 115 -6.23 3.23 10.57
C ASP A 115 -5.21 2.10 10.29
N TYR A 116 -5.39 1.31 9.21
CA TYR A 116 -4.46 0.23 8.88
C TYR A 116 -3.15 0.71 8.24
N LEU A 117 -3.14 1.88 7.58
CA LEU A 117 -1.88 2.50 7.16
C LEU A 117 -1.08 2.95 8.38
N ASP A 118 -1.74 3.35 9.43
CA ASP A 118 -1.07 3.69 10.69
C ASP A 118 -0.46 2.45 11.34
N GLU A 119 -1.14 1.30 11.36
CA GLU A 119 -0.57 0.03 11.85
C GLU A 119 0.66 -0.40 11.02
N LEU A 120 0.59 -0.32 9.68
CA LEU A 120 1.73 -0.60 8.81
C LEU A 120 2.88 0.38 9.08
N THR A 121 2.55 1.66 9.21
CA THR A 121 3.50 2.74 9.45
C THR A 121 4.18 2.57 10.81
N GLU A 122 3.45 2.21 11.87
CA GLU A 122 4.03 1.91 13.17
C GLU A 122 4.88 0.63 13.15
N SER A 123 4.49 -0.39 12.40
CA SER A 123 5.30 -1.61 12.22
C SER A 123 6.63 -1.28 11.51
N ILE A 124 6.58 -0.44 10.48
CA ILE A 124 7.77 0.06 9.78
C ILE A 124 8.62 0.91 10.73
N ARG A 125 8.01 1.82 11.49
CA ARG A 125 8.67 2.65 12.49
C ARG A 125 9.43 1.80 13.50
N ALA A 126 8.73 0.89 14.19
CA ALA A 126 9.31 0.05 15.23
C ALA A 126 10.52 -0.75 14.73
N ARG A 127 10.48 -1.19 13.47
CA ARG A 127 11.54 -2.02 12.89
C ARG A 127 12.70 -1.22 12.33
N TYR A 128 12.44 -0.11 11.65
CA TYR A 128 13.45 0.58 10.83
C TYR A 128 14.01 1.84 11.47
N MET A 129 13.24 2.54 12.31
CA MET A 129 13.72 3.75 12.95
C MET A 129 14.97 3.51 13.80
N PRO A 130 15.10 2.44 14.61
CA PRO A 130 16.32 2.16 15.36
C PRO A 130 17.55 1.99 14.46
N LEU A 131 17.37 1.42 13.26
CA LEU A 131 18.47 1.22 12.30
C LEU A 131 18.84 2.52 11.57
N ILE A 132 17.84 3.33 11.21
CA ILE A 132 18.03 4.63 10.53
C ILE A 132 18.72 5.61 11.47
N LEU A 133 18.33 5.62 12.74
CA LEU A 133 18.84 6.55 13.75
C LEU A 133 20.07 6.02 14.50
N GLN A 134 20.61 4.86 14.12
CA GLN A 134 21.78 4.29 14.77
C GLN A 134 22.97 5.30 14.80
N GLY A 135 23.46 5.57 15.99
CA GLY A 135 24.54 6.54 16.22
C GLY A 135 24.08 7.99 16.32
N GLN A 136 22.77 8.26 16.26
CA GLN A 136 22.18 9.57 16.53
C GLN A 136 21.72 9.64 18.00
N ASN A 137 21.91 10.79 18.63
CA ASN A 137 21.46 11.04 20.00
C ASN A 137 20.29 12.03 19.96
N LEU A 138 19.11 11.53 19.55
CA LEU A 138 17.89 12.31 19.43
C LEU A 138 17.05 12.16 20.71
N SER A 139 16.31 13.21 21.06
CA SER A 139 15.25 13.09 22.05
C SER A 139 14.05 12.34 21.47
N PRO A 140 13.17 11.75 22.31
CA PRO A 140 11.94 11.09 21.81
C PRO A 140 11.08 12.00 20.91
N GLU A 141 11.01 13.28 21.21
CA GLU A 141 10.30 14.28 20.42
C GLU A 141 10.96 14.50 19.05
N GLN A 142 12.28 14.53 18.99
CA GLN A 142 13.03 14.64 17.74
C GLN A 142 12.89 13.40 16.87
N GLU A 143 12.87 12.21 17.47
CA GLU A 143 12.59 10.96 16.76
C GLU A 143 11.19 10.96 16.15
N GLU A 144 10.18 11.45 16.90
CA GLU A 144 8.81 11.58 16.41
C GLU A 144 8.74 12.54 15.22
N HIS A 145 9.33 13.72 15.33
CA HIS A 145 9.34 14.70 14.25
C HIS A 145 10.06 14.18 13.01
N PHE A 146 11.17 13.47 13.20
CA PHE A 146 11.91 12.84 12.11
C PHE A 146 11.05 11.80 11.39
N PHE A 147 10.34 10.95 12.15
CA PHE A 147 9.44 9.95 11.59
C PHE A 147 8.29 10.58 10.79
N ILE A 148 7.63 11.61 11.37
CA ILE A 148 6.55 12.35 10.69
C ILE A 148 7.07 12.95 9.37
N PHE A 149 8.26 13.52 9.38
CA PHE A 149 8.88 14.10 8.19
C PHE A 149 9.13 13.04 7.10
N CYS A 150 9.74 11.91 7.46
CA CYS A 150 10.01 10.80 6.54
C CYS A 150 8.71 10.22 5.98
N LYS A 151 7.72 9.93 6.85
CA LYS A 151 6.40 9.43 6.46
C LYS A 151 5.74 10.36 5.44
N SER A 152 5.64 11.65 5.78
CA SER A 152 4.97 12.65 4.95
C SER A 152 5.69 12.85 3.61
N GLY A 153 7.02 12.88 3.61
CA GLY A 153 7.83 13.04 2.40
C GLY A 153 7.67 11.85 1.45
N ILE A 154 7.81 10.63 1.96
CA ILE A 154 7.65 9.40 1.16
C ILE A 154 6.23 9.29 0.61
N THR A 155 5.23 9.51 1.46
CA THR A 155 3.82 9.50 1.04
C THR A 155 3.54 10.56 -0.01
N GLY A 156 4.12 11.76 0.12
CA GLY A 156 4.01 12.84 -0.86
C GLY A 156 4.59 12.47 -2.23
N ILE A 157 5.77 11.83 -2.27
CA ILE A 157 6.39 11.34 -3.51
C ILE A 157 5.52 10.28 -4.18
N ILE A 158 5.05 9.29 -3.41
CA ILE A 158 4.20 8.22 -3.92
C ILE A 158 2.88 8.80 -4.46
N ARG A 159 2.26 9.71 -3.72
CA ARG A 159 1.04 10.39 -4.14
C ARG A 159 1.21 11.13 -5.46
N ASP A 160 2.26 11.94 -5.59
CA ASP A 160 2.56 12.67 -6.83
C ASP A 160 2.74 11.70 -8.00
N TRP A 161 3.46 10.60 -7.77
CA TRP A 161 3.68 9.58 -8.79
C TRP A 161 2.37 8.87 -9.23
N VAL A 162 1.50 8.50 -8.29
CA VAL A 162 0.19 7.89 -8.58
C VAL A 162 -0.72 8.86 -9.31
N LEU A 163 -0.75 10.15 -8.92
CA LEU A 163 -1.51 11.19 -9.63
C LEU A 163 -1.05 11.40 -11.06
N LYS A 164 0.21 11.13 -11.35
CA LYS A 164 0.80 11.11 -12.69
C LYS A 164 0.69 9.74 -13.39
N ASP A 165 -0.26 8.90 -12.95
CA ASP A 165 -0.57 7.59 -13.52
C ASP A 165 0.63 6.61 -13.51
N CYS A 166 1.51 6.74 -12.53
CA CYS A 166 2.74 5.93 -12.37
C CYS A 166 3.60 5.90 -13.64
N THR A 167 3.66 7.01 -14.39
CA THR A 167 4.40 7.10 -15.66
C THR A 167 5.91 7.05 -15.49
N ALA A 168 6.44 7.58 -14.38
CA ALA A 168 7.84 7.46 -14.06
C ALA A 168 8.20 6.00 -13.71
N ASP A 169 9.43 5.61 -14.05
CA ASP A 169 9.94 4.28 -13.75
C ASP A 169 10.03 4.04 -12.24
N VAL A 170 9.60 2.84 -11.82
CA VAL A 170 9.59 2.43 -10.40
C VAL A 170 10.95 2.55 -9.75
N GLN A 171 12.02 2.14 -10.47
CA GLN A 171 13.38 2.19 -9.94
C GLN A 171 13.82 3.65 -9.73
N SER A 172 13.43 4.57 -10.61
CA SER A 172 13.71 6.00 -10.47
C SER A 172 13.06 6.60 -9.23
N ILE A 173 11.81 6.22 -8.94
CA ILE A 173 11.11 6.65 -7.71
C ILE A 173 11.80 6.05 -6.47
N ALA A 174 12.15 4.75 -6.51
CA ALA A 174 12.86 4.08 -5.41
C ALA A 174 14.21 4.74 -5.12
N HIS A 175 14.99 5.05 -6.16
CA HIS A 175 16.27 5.78 -6.01
C HIS A 175 16.06 7.18 -5.41
N SER A 176 15.01 7.91 -5.83
CA SER A 176 14.70 9.22 -5.27
C SER A 176 14.39 9.15 -3.78
N ILE A 177 13.58 8.16 -3.37
CA ILE A 177 13.25 7.93 -1.95
C ILE A 177 14.53 7.62 -1.16
N LEU A 178 15.35 6.67 -1.60
CA LEU A 178 16.59 6.31 -0.92
C LEU A 178 17.58 7.46 -0.87
N PHE A 179 17.76 8.19 -1.97
CA PHE A 179 18.65 9.35 -2.03
C PHE A 179 18.26 10.37 -0.98
N ILE A 180 16.97 10.73 -0.88
CA ILE A 180 16.48 11.69 0.11
C ILE A 180 16.71 11.16 1.53
N MET A 181 16.40 9.89 1.79
CA MET A 181 16.65 9.27 3.10
C MET A 181 18.13 9.29 3.49
N HIS A 182 19.03 9.08 2.54
CA HIS A 182 20.47 9.18 2.78
C HIS A 182 20.93 10.61 3.08
N GLN A 183 20.35 11.62 2.38
CA GLN A 183 20.70 13.02 2.62
C GLN A 183 20.21 13.53 3.98
N ILE A 184 19.10 12.95 4.48
CA ILE A 184 18.51 13.31 5.79
C ILE A 184 19.31 12.66 6.94
N ARG A 185 20.18 11.68 6.70
CA ARG A 185 21.12 11.16 7.69
C ARG A 185 22.05 12.29 8.13
N PHE A 186 21.66 12.98 9.18
CA PHE A 186 22.35 14.14 9.71
C PHE A 186 23.83 13.86 9.94
N LYS A 187 24.71 14.57 9.23
CA LYS A 187 25.99 14.94 9.82
C LYS A 187 25.68 15.92 10.95
N PRO A 188 26.25 15.73 12.17
CA PRO A 188 26.02 16.70 13.24
C PRO A 188 26.38 18.10 12.75
N ILE A 189 25.42 19.02 12.85
CA ILE A 189 25.57 20.42 12.39
C ILE A 189 26.54 21.16 13.31
N TYR A 190 26.87 20.56 14.46
CA TYR A 190 27.78 21.10 15.45
C TYR A 190 28.84 20.05 15.78
N SER A 191 30.01 20.15 15.20
CA SER A 191 31.30 19.66 15.70
C SER A 191 32.11 20.81 16.25
#